data_b921f0b4ea963c2214808dd631f403ff
#
_entry.id   b921f0b4ea963c2214808dd631f403ff
#
_cell.length_a   1.000
_cell.length_b   1.000
_cell.length_c   1.000
_cell.angle_alpha   90.00
_cell.angle_beta   90.00
_cell.angle_gamma   90.00
#
_symmetry.space_group_name_H-M   'P 1'
#
loop_
_entity.id
_entity.type
_entity.pdbx_description
1 polymer ?
#
loop_
_entity_poly.entity_id
_entity_poly.type
_entity_poly.pdbx_seq_one_letter_code
_entity_poly.pdbx_strand_id
1 'polypeptide(L)'
;MFQPHRYTRTRDNFNDLSNSFEYSDLTLITDIYSAGEKPIPGVSSLMFESEKIKYIKSPRMVPPYLKNNISPGDTVLTIGAGDITLLGPQILKYLNENK
;
A
#
# COMPACT_ATOMS: atom_id res chain seq x y z
N MET A 1 -3.76 2.85 1.42
CA MET A 1 -2.33 2.68 1.04
C MET A 1 -1.59 1.99 2.16
N PHE A 2 -1.04 0.82 1.92
CA PHE A 2 -0.43 -0.01 2.96
C PHE A 2 0.86 -0.64 2.44
N GLN A 3 1.92 -0.59 3.25
CA GLN A 3 3.17 -1.30 2.99
C GLN A 3 3.39 -2.34 4.08
N PRO A 4 3.34 -3.64 3.75
CA PRO A 4 3.62 -4.68 4.73
C PRO A 4 5.07 -4.59 5.23
N HIS A 5 5.28 -4.97 6.47
CA HIS A 5 6.58 -4.92 7.12
C HIS A 5 7.00 -6.32 7.51
N ARG A 6 8.08 -6.80 6.92
CA ARG A 6 8.68 -8.14 7.07
C ARG A 6 7.84 -9.27 6.46
N TYR A 7 8.53 -10.24 5.88
CA TYR A 7 7.88 -11.40 5.27
C TYR A 7 7.23 -12.31 6.29
N THR A 8 7.90 -12.57 7.41
CA THR A 8 7.37 -13.43 8.47
C THR A 8 6.07 -12.85 9.06
N ARG A 9 6.06 -11.56 9.36
CA ARG A 9 4.88 -10.91 9.93
C ARG A 9 3.72 -10.91 8.94
N THR A 10 4.02 -10.65 7.67
CA THR A 10 3.00 -10.64 6.60
C THR A 10 2.38 -12.03 6.44
N ARG A 11 3.20 -13.07 6.41
CA ARG A 11 2.74 -14.45 6.32
C ARG A 11 1.86 -14.83 7.50
N ASP A 12 2.33 -14.55 8.71
CA ASP A 12 1.69 -15.01 9.95
C ASP A 12 0.39 -14.26 10.24
N ASN A 13 0.25 -13.03 9.74
CA ASN A 13 -0.93 -12.19 9.99
C ASN A 13 -1.75 -11.96 8.72
N PHE A 14 -1.61 -12.79 7.70
CA PHE A 14 -2.25 -12.58 6.42
C PHE A 14 -3.77 -12.42 6.52
N ASN A 15 -4.44 -13.31 7.25
CA ASN A 15 -5.89 -13.26 7.38
C ASN A 15 -6.36 -11.99 8.10
N ASP A 16 -5.69 -11.63 9.20
CA ASP A 16 -6.04 -10.43 9.96
C ASP A 16 -5.80 -9.17 9.14
N LEU A 17 -4.68 -9.12 8.41
CA LEU A 17 -4.36 -7.99 7.54
C LEU A 17 -5.39 -7.86 6.41
N SER A 18 -5.71 -8.96 5.73
CA SER A 18 -6.70 -8.94 4.66
C SER A 18 -8.05 -8.46 5.15
N ASN A 19 -8.48 -8.92 6.32
CA ASN A 19 -9.77 -8.53 6.90
C ASN A 19 -9.76 -7.07 7.35
N SER A 20 -8.61 -6.52 7.71
CA SER A 20 -8.52 -5.13 8.17
C SER A 20 -8.82 -4.12 7.06
N PHE A 21 -8.74 -4.53 5.79
CA PHE A 21 -9.03 -3.66 4.64
C PHE A 21 -10.50 -3.67 4.22
N GLU A 22 -11.34 -4.38 4.94
CA GLU A 22 -12.75 -4.57 4.61
C GLU A 22 -13.52 -3.26 4.46
N TYR A 23 -13.21 -2.27 5.26
CA TYR A 23 -13.89 -0.98 5.26
C TYR A 23 -13.28 0.07 4.32
N SER A 24 -12.22 -0.30 3.64
CA SER A 24 -11.60 0.57 2.64
C SER A 24 -12.32 0.42 1.29
N ASP A 25 -12.55 1.53 0.61
CA ASP A 25 -13.12 1.50 -0.74
C ASP A 25 -12.10 1.02 -1.75
N LEU A 26 -10.84 1.40 -1.57
CA LEU A 26 -9.73 0.97 -2.39
C LEU A 26 -8.49 0.88 -1.52
N THR A 27 -7.83 -0.27 -1.53
CA THR A 27 -6.56 -0.47 -0.85
C THR A 27 -5.46 -0.65 -1.88
N LEU A 28 -4.41 0.16 -1.77
CA LEU A 28 -3.19 -0.01 -2.55
C LEU A 28 -2.14 -0.64 -1.63
N ILE A 29 -1.54 -1.73 -2.08
CA ILE A 29 -0.54 -2.45 -1.31
C ILE A 29 0.77 -2.50 -2.10
N THR A 30 1.86 -2.10 -1.47
CA THR A 30 3.18 -2.09 -2.10
C THR A 30 4.00 -3.31 -1.69
N ASP A 31 5.18 -3.48 -2.30
CA ASP A 31 6.08 -4.56 -1.93
C ASP A 31 6.34 -4.57 -0.44
N ILE A 32 6.57 -5.78 0.10
CA ILE A 32 6.91 -5.97 1.50
C ILE A 32 8.25 -5.29 1.78
N TYR A 33 8.29 -4.48 2.83
CA TYR A 33 9.55 -3.94 3.33
C TYR A 33 10.24 -5.03 4.16
N SER A 34 11.37 -5.51 3.68
CA SER A 34 12.02 -6.70 4.23
C SER A 34 12.59 -6.52 5.64
N ALA A 35 13.04 -5.30 5.97
CA ALA A 35 13.70 -5.00 7.24
C ALA A 35 14.85 -5.96 7.54
N GLY A 36 15.61 -6.34 6.50
CA GLY A 36 16.74 -7.24 6.63
C GLY A 36 16.43 -8.71 6.51
N GLU A 37 15.16 -9.09 6.44
CA GLU A 37 14.78 -10.50 6.23
C GLU A 37 15.04 -10.94 4.79
N LYS A 38 15.30 -12.24 4.62
CA LYS A 38 15.34 -12.82 3.29
C LYS A 38 13.93 -13.08 2.79
N PRO A 39 13.67 -12.93 1.48
CA PRO A 39 12.35 -13.26 0.92
C PRO A 39 11.95 -14.70 1.24
N ILE A 40 10.67 -14.90 1.52
CA ILE A 40 10.09 -16.23 1.75
C ILE A 40 9.34 -16.63 0.48
N PRO A 41 9.66 -17.79 -0.14
CA PRO A 41 8.95 -18.22 -1.34
C PRO A 41 7.43 -18.27 -1.12
N GLY A 42 6.68 -17.71 -2.07
CA GLY A 42 5.23 -17.65 -2.00
C GLY A 42 4.67 -16.53 -1.14
N VAL A 43 5.51 -15.75 -0.46
CA VAL A 43 5.07 -14.63 0.38
C VAL A 43 5.42 -13.31 -0.33
N SER A 44 4.40 -12.60 -0.79
CA SER A 44 4.54 -11.29 -1.42
C SER A 44 3.24 -10.52 -1.27
N SER A 45 3.27 -9.24 -1.59
CA SER A 45 2.06 -8.40 -1.54
C SER A 45 1.00 -8.83 -2.55
N LEU A 46 1.37 -9.57 -3.60
CA LEU A 46 0.40 -10.11 -4.57
C LEU A 46 -0.63 -11.02 -3.92
N MET A 47 -0.29 -11.67 -2.81
CA MET A 47 -1.22 -12.58 -2.11
C MET A 47 -2.46 -11.84 -1.56
N PHE A 48 -2.40 -10.52 -1.45
CA PHE A 48 -3.52 -9.70 -0.96
C PHE A 48 -4.43 -9.21 -2.08
N GLU A 49 -4.04 -9.34 -3.35
CA GLU A 49 -4.78 -8.74 -4.46
C GLU A 49 -6.20 -9.27 -4.58
N SER A 50 -7.17 -8.37 -4.79
CA SER A 50 -8.59 -8.68 -4.95
C SER A 50 -9.25 -7.54 -5.72
N GLU A 51 -10.59 -7.52 -5.79
CA GLU A 51 -11.31 -6.42 -6.47
C GLU A 51 -10.97 -5.05 -5.88
N LYS A 52 -10.86 -4.97 -4.56
CA LYS A 52 -10.63 -3.71 -3.85
C LYS A 52 -9.18 -3.49 -3.44
N ILE A 53 -8.33 -4.50 -3.59
CA ILE A 53 -6.93 -4.43 -3.17
C ILE A 53 -6.06 -4.56 -4.42
N LYS A 54 -5.33 -3.49 -4.73
CA LYS A 54 -4.45 -3.44 -5.90
C LYS A 54 -3.00 -3.41 -5.46
N TYR A 55 -2.21 -4.32 -6.02
CA TYR A 55 -0.78 -4.33 -5.82
C TYR A 55 -0.11 -3.29 -6.71
N ILE A 56 0.72 -2.45 -6.11
CA ILE A 56 1.57 -1.49 -6.80
C ILE A 56 2.99 -1.68 -6.29
N LYS A 57 3.88 -2.08 -7.19
CA LYS A 57 5.23 -2.50 -6.79
C LYS A 57 5.97 -1.46 -5.96
N SER A 58 5.97 -0.21 -6.39
CA SER A 58 6.77 0.84 -5.77
C SER A 58 5.89 1.99 -5.25
N PRO A 59 6.19 2.54 -4.06
CA PRO A 59 5.50 3.73 -3.56
C PRO A 59 5.54 4.91 -4.52
N ARG A 60 6.58 5.03 -5.35
CA ARG A 60 6.69 6.13 -6.33
C ARG A 60 5.58 6.10 -7.37
N MET A 61 5.00 4.92 -7.61
CA MET A 61 3.93 4.76 -8.60
C MET A 61 2.56 5.11 -8.06
N VAL A 62 2.44 5.30 -6.73
CA VAL A 62 1.17 5.54 -6.07
C VAL A 62 0.56 6.90 -6.41
N PRO A 63 1.30 8.03 -6.36
CA PRO A 63 0.68 9.32 -6.65
C PRO A 63 0.01 9.41 -8.03
N PRO A 64 0.66 8.98 -9.13
CA PRO A 64 0.00 8.97 -10.44
C PRO A 64 -1.24 8.07 -10.48
N TYR A 65 -1.19 6.92 -9.84
CA TYR A 65 -2.33 6.01 -9.78
C TYR A 65 -3.49 6.65 -9.04
N LEU A 66 -3.22 7.25 -7.89
CA LEU A 66 -4.26 7.91 -7.09
C LEU A 66 -4.92 9.05 -7.84
N LYS A 67 -4.15 9.85 -8.56
CA LYS A 67 -4.71 10.95 -9.34
C LYS A 67 -5.86 10.50 -10.24
N ASN A 68 -5.73 9.31 -10.83
CA ASN A 68 -6.71 8.79 -11.77
C ASN A 68 -7.84 7.99 -11.10
N ASN A 69 -7.74 7.74 -9.79
CA ASN A 69 -8.66 6.83 -9.10
C ASN A 69 -9.30 7.42 -7.85
N ILE A 70 -9.08 8.68 -7.55
CA ILE A 70 -9.71 9.35 -6.42
C ILE A 70 -10.43 10.61 -6.88
N SER A 71 -11.34 11.09 -6.03
CA SER A 71 -12.16 12.29 -6.29
C SER A 71 -12.02 13.27 -5.14
N PRO A 72 -12.33 14.58 -5.37
CA PRO A 72 -12.35 15.54 -4.28
C PRO A 72 -13.26 15.06 -3.14
N GLY A 73 -12.80 15.20 -1.91
CA GLY A 73 -13.52 14.72 -0.73
C GLY A 73 -13.09 13.34 -0.24
N ASP A 74 -12.34 12.59 -1.05
CA ASP A 74 -11.83 11.30 -0.62
C ASP A 74 -10.73 11.47 0.43
N THR A 75 -10.65 10.52 1.35
CA THR A 75 -9.61 10.46 2.37
C THR A 75 -8.59 9.39 2.00
N VAL A 76 -7.32 9.76 2.00
CA VAL A 76 -6.21 8.83 1.72
C VAL A 76 -5.41 8.62 3.00
N LEU A 77 -5.32 7.36 3.44
CA LEU A 77 -4.49 6.97 4.57
C LEU A 77 -3.24 6.25 4.07
N THR A 78 -2.11 6.57 4.67
CA THR A 78 -0.85 5.85 4.42
C THR A 78 -0.45 5.14 5.70
N ILE A 79 -0.29 3.82 5.62
CA ILE A 79 -0.01 2.97 6.78
C ILE A 79 1.18 2.07 6.48
N GLY A 80 2.13 2.05 7.40
CA GLY A 80 3.31 1.20 7.27
C GLY A 80 4.51 1.76 8.01
N ALA A 81 5.63 1.06 7.88
CA ALA A 81 6.92 1.49 8.42
C ALA A 81 7.86 1.84 7.26
N GLY A 82 8.91 2.62 7.53
CA GLY A 82 9.91 2.97 6.52
C GLY A 82 9.45 4.08 5.58
N ASP A 83 9.73 3.92 4.28
CA ASP A 83 9.57 4.99 3.30
C ASP A 83 8.13 5.46 3.10
N ILE A 84 7.16 4.65 3.47
CA ILE A 84 5.76 5.00 3.29
C ILE A 84 5.35 6.22 4.12
N THR A 85 6.07 6.52 5.19
CA THR A 85 5.81 7.70 6.02
C THR A 85 6.03 9.00 5.26
N LEU A 86 6.85 8.98 4.22
CA LEU A 86 7.14 10.15 3.37
C LEU A 86 6.15 10.28 2.22
N LEU A 87 5.35 9.26 1.98
CA LEU A 87 4.48 9.19 0.82
C LEU A 87 3.30 10.17 0.90
N GLY A 88 2.74 10.38 2.09
CA GLY A 88 1.61 11.29 2.25
C GLY A 88 1.89 12.69 1.71
N PRO A 89 2.97 13.37 2.16
CA PRO A 89 3.36 14.66 1.60
C PRO A 89 3.65 14.60 0.10
N GLN A 90 4.24 13.52 -0.39
CA GLN A 90 4.53 13.35 -1.81
C GLN A 90 3.25 13.27 -2.64
N ILE A 91 2.24 12.56 -2.14
CA ILE A 91 0.93 12.47 -2.79
C ILE A 91 0.30 13.85 -2.89
N LEU A 92 0.27 14.60 -1.80
CA LEU A 92 -0.30 15.94 -1.79
C LEU A 92 0.39 16.85 -2.79
N LYS A 93 1.71 16.83 -2.82
CA LYS A 93 2.48 17.63 -3.77
C LYS A 93 2.13 17.27 -5.21
N TYR A 94 2.10 15.99 -5.51
CA TYR A 94 1.79 15.51 -6.86
C TYR A 94 0.39 15.93 -7.30
N LEU A 95 -0.60 15.75 -6.43
CA LEU A 95 -1.98 16.13 -6.75
C LEU A 95 -2.13 17.64 -6.97
N ASN A 96 -1.43 18.45 -6.19
CA ASN A 96 -1.45 19.90 -6.35
C ASN A 96 -0.78 20.35 -7.64
N GLU A 97 0.29 19.72 -8.05
CA GLU A 97 1.04 20.05 -9.27
C GLU A 97 0.35 19.57 -10.54
N ASN A 98 -0.53 18.57 -10.43
CA ASN A 98 -1.18 17.92 -11.57
C ASN A 98 -2.70 18.04 -11.54
N LYS A 99 -3.21 19.16 -11.05
CA LYS A 99 -4.66 19.44 -11.00
C LYS A 99 -5.29 19.48 -12.37
#